data_703f994425d6aa219396ee50e7c9909a
#
_entry.id   703f994425d6aa219396ee50e7c9909a
#
_cell.length_a   1.000
_cell.length_b   1.000
_cell.length_c   1.000
_cell.angle_alpha   90.00
_cell.angle_beta   90.00
_cell.angle_gamma   90.00
#
_symmetry.space_group_name_H-M   'P 1'
#
loop_
_entity.id
_entity.type
_entity.pdbx_description
1 polymer ?
#
loop_
_entity_poly.entity_id
_entity_poly.type
_entity_poly.pdbx_seq_one_letter_code
_entity_poly.pdbx_strand_id
1 'polypeptide(L)'
;GLEVLPMTYVRLLDQLLGPVSIPFNGEPLKGLQIMGPLETRALDFKQIMILSCNEGMFPRRSVSSSFIPPELRKGFGLPTYEFQDAVWAYYFYRLIQRAEKVTLVYDSRTEGMKNGEESRYIKQLEYHFNAPIKRSFVKANASGDFSPKEITKTEKDVETIRQARLSASALKNYLDCPAKFYYATVKKLRRQNEISEDLDAGMLGDVYHGTMQRLYSPEMAGGKKVTDEYLTGLLRKRSAIKVIVRGLILEQLHSLEVTGRDLVVEDVIVEYVIKTLKRDQELLKSSGYDGFEILGLEKKYLHDIDGFHFIGYVDRLDSLRPGEIRIVDYKTGKVEDKDVNINDENAEGIVEALFGPSNEGRPKIAFQLYLYDVFCRESAEYKGQRMVNVIYPPANLFTEPVKEVPVSEEFMRLTEEKLHGLLSEIASVDVPFRRTAEEKTCSVCDFRMICGI
;
A
#
# COMPACT_ATOMS: atom_id res chain seq x y z
N GLY A 1 17.81 -36.14 -12.95
CA GLY A 1 17.17 -34.87 -13.29
C GLY A 1 17.53 -33.86 -12.23
N LEU A 2 17.75 -32.59 -12.61
CA LEU A 2 17.93 -31.50 -11.68
C LEU A 2 16.57 -31.22 -11.01
N GLU A 3 16.50 -31.39 -9.70
CA GLU A 3 15.35 -30.89 -8.92
C GLU A 3 15.46 -29.37 -8.83
N VAL A 4 14.59 -28.70 -9.55
CA VAL A 4 14.53 -27.23 -9.60
C VAL A 4 13.32 -26.79 -8.80
N LEU A 5 13.48 -25.77 -7.95
CA LEU A 5 12.38 -25.20 -7.18
C LEU A 5 11.25 -24.69 -8.10
N PRO A 6 9.97 -24.83 -7.71
CA PRO A 6 8.84 -24.35 -8.50
C PRO A 6 8.97 -22.90 -8.98
N MET A 7 9.52 -22.02 -8.14
CA MET A 7 9.77 -20.62 -8.49
C MET A 7 10.78 -20.44 -9.61
N THR A 8 11.79 -21.32 -9.69
CA THR A 8 12.76 -21.30 -10.80
C THR A 8 12.10 -21.71 -12.11
N TYR A 9 11.15 -22.65 -12.09
CA TYR A 9 10.35 -22.97 -13.27
C TYR A 9 9.52 -21.78 -13.75
N VAL A 10 8.88 -21.05 -12.82
CA VAL A 10 8.10 -19.85 -13.17
C VAL A 10 9.01 -18.80 -13.80
N ARG A 11 10.18 -18.53 -13.22
CA ARG A 11 11.16 -17.55 -13.80
C ARG A 11 11.67 -17.98 -15.17
N LEU A 12 11.95 -19.27 -15.37
CA LEU A 12 12.34 -19.80 -16.68
C LEU A 12 11.19 -19.69 -17.68
N LEU A 13 9.96 -19.92 -17.24
CA LEU A 13 8.78 -19.75 -18.07
C LEU A 13 8.59 -18.29 -18.48
N ASP A 14 8.69 -17.35 -17.54
CA ASP A 14 8.62 -15.91 -17.82
C ASP A 14 9.73 -15.47 -18.78
N GLN A 15 10.94 -15.97 -18.59
CA GLN A 15 12.07 -15.69 -19.49
C GLN A 15 11.86 -16.27 -20.89
N LEU A 16 11.21 -17.41 -21.01
CA LEU A 16 10.87 -18.04 -22.28
C LEU A 16 9.67 -17.36 -22.97
N LEU A 17 8.68 -16.92 -22.17
CA LEU A 17 7.47 -16.28 -22.68
C LEU A 17 7.69 -14.79 -23.00
N GLY A 18 8.61 -14.11 -22.30
CA GLY A 18 8.88 -12.69 -22.49
C GLY A 18 9.24 -12.30 -23.94
N PRO A 19 10.08 -13.07 -24.68
CA PRO A 19 10.38 -12.78 -26.08
C PRO A 19 9.31 -13.30 -27.07
N VAL A 20 8.31 -14.07 -26.60
CA VAL A 20 7.26 -14.61 -27.48
C VAL A 20 6.27 -13.49 -27.82
N SER A 21 6.25 -13.09 -29.08
CA SER A 21 5.24 -12.17 -29.61
C SER A 21 4.17 -12.96 -30.37
N ILE A 22 2.91 -12.59 -30.17
CA ILE A 22 1.80 -13.10 -30.97
C ILE A 22 1.66 -12.16 -32.16
N PRO A 23 1.99 -12.62 -33.39
CA PRO A 23 1.83 -11.78 -34.55
C PRO A 23 0.34 -11.57 -34.81
N PHE A 24 -0.08 -10.31 -34.93
CA PHE A 24 -1.41 -10.00 -35.45
C PHE A 24 -1.46 -10.33 -36.95
N ASN A 25 -2.40 -11.14 -37.36
CA ASN A 25 -2.68 -11.38 -38.76
C ASN A 25 -3.43 -10.19 -39.35
N GLY A 26 -2.74 -9.42 -40.16
CA GLY A 26 -3.27 -8.26 -40.91
C GLY A 26 -2.99 -6.94 -40.23
N GLU A 27 -2.14 -6.13 -40.85
CA GLU A 27 -1.99 -4.71 -40.51
C GLU A 27 -3.16 -3.94 -41.09
N PRO A 28 -3.94 -3.20 -40.27
CA PRO A 28 -4.94 -2.30 -40.82
C PRO A 28 -4.21 -1.15 -41.52
N LEU A 29 -4.18 -1.14 -42.85
CA LEU A 29 -3.54 -0.09 -43.65
C LEU A 29 -4.42 1.18 -43.79
N LYS A 30 -5.50 1.29 -43.01
CA LYS A 30 -6.45 2.42 -43.02
C LYS A 30 -6.62 3.01 -41.63
N GLY A 31 -6.72 4.33 -41.56
CA GLY A 31 -6.96 5.06 -40.30
C GLY A 31 -5.70 5.53 -39.60
N LEU A 32 -5.85 5.89 -38.33
CA LEU A 32 -4.74 6.33 -37.48
C LEU A 32 -3.86 5.15 -37.08
N GLN A 33 -2.57 5.25 -37.41
CA GLN A 33 -1.57 4.25 -37.02
C GLN A 33 -0.74 4.79 -35.86
N ILE A 34 -0.60 4.00 -34.78
CA ILE A 34 0.30 4.30 -33.65
C ILE A 34 1.43 3.29 -33.71
N MET A 35 2.63 3.78 -33.95
CA MET A 35 3.81 2.96 -34.24
C MET A 35 5.02 3.46 -33.46
N GLY A 36 5.92 2.58 -33.08
CA GLY A 36 7.23 2.95 -32.56
C GLY A 36 8.20 3.38 -33.68
N PRO A 37 9.33 4.01 -33.31
CA PRO A 37 10.30 4.47 -34.33
C PRO A 37 10.91 3.36 -35.18
N LEU A 38 10.94 2.14 -34.66
CA LEU A 38 11.51 0.99 -35.39
C LEU A 38 10.53 0.40 -36.40
N GLU A 39 9.22 0.46 -36.11
CA GLU A 39 8.15 -0.05 -36.97
C GLU A 39 7.91 0.89 -38.16
N THR A 40 8.30 2.16 -38.06
CA THR A 40 8.16 3.16 -39.13
C THR A 40 9.27 3.11 -40.18
N ARG A 41 10.25 2.20 -40.06
CA ARG A 41 11.36 2.08 -41.02
C ARG A 41 10.86 1.79 -42.44
N ALA A 42 11.43 2.52 -43.39
CA ALA A 42 11.09 2.44 -44.81
C ALA A 42 9.63 2.82 -45.17
N LEU A 43 8.85 3.33 -44.23
CA LEU A 43 7.51 3.85 -44.50
C LEU A 43 7.56 5.36 -44.73
N ASP A 44 6.66 5.85 -45.59
CA ASP A 44 6.49 7.27 -45.85
C ASP A 44 5.08 7.70 -45.48
N PHE A 45 4.97 8.84 -44.79
CA PHE A 45 3.70 9.37 -44.31
C PHE A 45 3.54 10.81 -44.75
N LYS A 46 2.32 11.20 -45.14
CA LYS A 46 2.00 12.59 -45.43
C LYS A 46 1.88 13.47 -44.21
N GLN A 47 1.34 12.92 -43.12
CA GLN A 47 1.19 13.61 -41.86
C GLN A 47 1.76 12.73 -40.73
N ILE A 48 2.59 13.33 -39.90
CA ILE A 48 3.23 12.65 -38.80
C ILE A 48 3.08 13.49 -37.52
N MET A 49 2.73 12.81 -36.41
CA MET A 49 2.79 13.37 -35.08
C MET A 49 3.74 12.51 -34.25
N ILE A 50 4.85 13.11 -33.79
CA ILE A 50 5.82 12.43 -32.95
C ILE A 50 5.61 12.91 -31.52
N LEU A 51 5.27 11.98 -30.62
CA LEU A 51 5.08 12.24 -29.20
C LEU A 51 6.37 12.07 -28.42
N SER A 52 6.42 12.68 -27.23
CA SER A 52 7.57 12.57 -26.31
C SER A 52 8.91 12.98 -26.92
N CYS A 53 8.89 14.06 -27.72
CA CYS A 53 10.11 14.65 -28.30
C CYS A 53 10.93 15.42 -27.24
N ASN A 54 11.17 14.79 -26.10
CA ASN A 54 12.02 15.30 -25.05
C ASN A 54 13.43 14.75 -25.16
N GLU A 55 14.41 15.53 -24.73
CA GLU A 55 15.81 15.06 -24.64
C GLU A 55 15.92 13.87 -23.67
N GLY A 56 16.59 12.81 -24.09
CA GLY A 56 16.70 11.57 -23.33
C GLY A 56 15.55 10.56 -23.52
N MET A 57 14.42 11.01 -24.09
CA MET A 57 13.30 10.12 -24.49
C MET A 57 13.35 9.84 -25.98
N PHE A 58 13.50 10.88 -26.79
CA PHE A 58 13.69 10.78 -28.22
C PHE A 58 14.65 11.90 -28.70
N PRO A 59 15.95 11.59 -28.89
CA PRO A 59 16.61 10.29 -28.85
C PRO A 59 16.73 9.70 -27.43
N ARG A 60 16.59 8.37 -27.36
CA ARG A 60 16.78 7.66 -26.09
C ARG A 60 18.26 7.56 -25.77
N ARG A 61 18.67 8.07 -24.62
CA ARG A 61 20.00 7.82 -24.08
C ARG A 61 19.99 6.46 -23.36
N SER A 62 20.55 5.45 -24.00
CA SER A 62 20.86 4.19 -23.34
C SER A 62 22.29 4.24 -22.79
N VAL A 63 22.42 4.49 -21.49
CA VAL A 63 23.71 4.33 -20.81
C VAL A 63 23.87 2.83 -20.53
N SER A 64 24.50 2.09 -21.43
CA SER A 64 24.97 0.75 -21.12
C SER A 64 26.09 0.89 -20.08
N SER A 65 25.84 0.38 -18.86
CA SER A 65 26.87 0.22 -17.83
C SER A 65 27.86 -0.88 -18.29
N SER A 66 28.78 -0.51 -19.15
CA SER A 66 29.81 -1.43 -19.62
C SER A 66 31.11 -1.16 -18.85
N PHE A 67 31.74 -2.22 -18.37
CA PHE A 67 33.09 -2.14 -17.79
C PHE A 67 34.18 -1.71 -18.79
N ILE A 68 33.84 -1.67 -20.10
CA ILE A 68 34.80 -1.28 -21.17
C ILE A 68 34.64 0.22 -21.41
N PRO A 69 35.67 1.03 -21.15
CA PRO A 69 35.66 2.47 -21.44
C PRO A 69 35.36 2.78 -22.91
N PRO A 70 34.71 3.94 -23.21
CA PRO A 70 34.33 4.32 -24.57
C PRO A 70 35.51 4.34 -25.57
N GLU A 71 36.67 4.78 -25.14
CA GLU A 71 37.89 4.86 -25.98
C GLU A 71 38.36 3.46 -26.39
N LEU A 72 38.34 2.50 -25.48
CA LEU A 72 38.67 1.12 -25.79
C LEU A 72 37.64 0.51 -26.73
N ARG A 73 36.36 0.78 -26.52
CA ARG A 73 35.29 0.33 -27.43
C ARG A 73 35.54 0.83 -28.84
N LYS A 74 35.86 2.12 -28.96
CA LYS A 74 36.20 2.74 -30.27
C LYS A 74 37.42 2.08 -30.92
N GLY A 75 38.44 1.82 -30.14
CA GLY A 75 39.69 1.19 -30.63
C GLY A 75 39.47 -0.25 -31.12
N PHE A 76 38.52 -0.98 -30.57
CA PHE A 76 38.15 -2.35 -30.95
C PHE A 76 36.95 -2.45 -31.89
N GLY A 77 36.44 -1.32 -32.43
CA GLY A 77 35.33 -1.32 -33.37
C GLY A 77 33.99 -1.70 -32.75
N LEU A 78 33.83 -1.63 -31.40
CA LEU A 78 32.59 -1.89 -30.70
C LEU A 78 31.65 -0.68 -30.78
N PRO A 79 30.31 -0.89 -30.80
CA PRO A 79 29.34 0.20 -30.84
C PRO A 79 29.58 1.20 -29.71
N THR A 80 29.66 2.48 -30.04
CA THR A 80 29.75 3.60 -29.09
C THR A 80 28.44 4.37 -29.04
N TYR A 81 28.35 5.34 -28.09
CA TYR A 81 27.18 6.22 -27.98
C TYR A 81 26.96 7.06 -29.24
N GLU A 82 28.05 7.49 -29.86
CA GLU A 82 28.03 8.26 -31.12
C GLU A 82 27.35 7.48 -32.26
N PHE A 83 27.62 6.18 -32.31
CA PHE A 83 26.96 5.30 -33.29
C PHE A 83 25.44 5.16 -32.99
N GLN A 84 25.08 5.02 -31.75
CA GLN A 84 23.65 4.96 -31.35
C GLN A 84 22.93 6.28 -31.66
N ASP A 85 23.55 7.41 -31.32
CA ASP A 85 23.01 8.74 -31.66
C ASP A 85 22.80 8.92 -33.14
N ALA A 86 23.78 8.46 -33.98
CA ALA A 86 23.65 8.49 -35.43
C ALA A 86 22.50 7.64 -35.96
N VAL A 87 22.27 6.46 -35.37
CA VAL A 87 21.14 5.58 -35.73
C VAL A 87 19.80 6.25 -35.38
N TRP A 88 19.66 6.87 -34.20
CA TRP A 88 18.47 7.58 -33.80
C TRP A 88 18.21 8.82 -34.70
N ALA A 89 19.29 9.54 -35.05
CA ALA A 89 19.20 10.67 -35.99
C ALA A 89 18.72 10.20 -37.36
N TYR A 90 19.27 9.08 -37.86
CA TYR A 90 18.81 8.49 -39.11
C TYR A 90 17.32 8.15 -39.08
N TYR A 91 16.80 7.51 -38.02
CA TYR A 91 15.38 7.19 -37.92
C TYR A 91 14.51 8.44 -37.89
N PHE A 92 14.91 9.46 -37.14
CA PHE A 92 14.17 10.71 -37.06
C PHE A 92 14.10 11.42 -38.42
N TYR A 93 15.24 11.66 -39.04
CA TYR A 93 15.32 12.39 -40.32
C TYR A 93 14.68 11.60 -41.47
N ARG A 94 14.85 10.28 -41.48
CA ARG A 94 14.22 9.43 -42.50
C ARG A 94 12.70 9.44 -42.38
N LEU A 95 12.20 9.47 -41.16
CA LEU A 95 10.77 9.48 -40.88
C LEU A 95 10.10 10.79 -41.39
N ILE A 96 10.72 11.94 -41.13
CA ILE A 96 10.14 13.25 -41.47
C ILE A 96 10.44 13.69 -42.90
N GLN A 97 11.41 13.08 -43.58
CA GLN A 97 11.99 13.54 -44.85
C GLN A 97 10.94 13.76 -45.96
N ARG A 98 9.90 12.93 -46.01
CA ARG A 98 8.85 12.97 -47.07
C ARG A 98 7.49 13.38 -46.54
N ALA A 99 7.41 13.83 -45.30
CA ALA A 99 6.18 14.27 -44.67
C ALA A 99 5.82 15.70 -45.13
N GLU A 100 4.56 15.90 -45.49
CA GLU A 100 3.99 17.22 -45.83
C GLU A 100 3.76 18.04 -44.54
N LYS A 101 3.38 17.37 -43.45
CA LYS A 101 3.12 17.99 -42.15
C LYS A 101 3.69 17.18 -41.03
N VAL A 102 4.55 17.81 -40.24
CA VAL A 102 5.19 17.21 -39.05
C VAL A 102 4.76 17.97 -37.79
N THR A 103 4.26 17.26 -36.80
CA THR A 103 3.94 17.81 -35.49
C THR A 103 4.83 17.12 -34.46
N LEU A 104 5.65 17.88 -33.75
CA LEU A 104 6.52 17.39 -32.68
C LEU A 104 5.95 17.84 -31.34
N VAL A 105 5.66 16.87 -30.47
CA VAL A 105 5.04 17.13 -29.16
C VAL A 105 6.04 16.77 -28.08
N TYR A 106 6.34 17.70 -27.18
CA TYR A 106 7.17 17.46 -26.03
C TYR A 106 6.54 18.03 -24.75
N ASP A 107 6.90 17.49 -23.61
CA ASP A 107 6.46 17.96 -22.30
C ASP A 107 7.48 18.99 -21.74
N SER A 108 7.02 20.22 -21.55
CA SER A 108 7.87 21.31 -21.03
C SER A 108 7.87 21.40 -19.51
N ARG A 109 7.16 20.52 -18.79
CA ARG A 109 7.13 20.53 -17.33
C ARG A 109 8.43 19.99 -16.77
N THR A 110 8.93 20.64 -15.72
CA THR A 110 10.04 20.15 -14.90
C THR A 110 9.47 19.50 -13.65
N GLU A 111 9.59 18.18 -13.54
CA GLU A 111 9.10 17.43 -12.37
C GLU A 111 10.23 16.51 -11.85
N GLY A 112 10.74 16.82 -10.66
CA GLY A 112 11.85 16.08 -10.05
C GLY A 112 13.13 16.11 -10.89
N MET A 113 13.68 14.93 -11.23
CA MET A 113 14.87 14.80 -12.09
C MET A 113 14.55 14.84 -13.59
N LYS A 114 13.30 14.96 -14.01
CA LYS A 114 12.93 15.07 -15.42
C LYS A 114 12.98 16.53 -15.85
N ASN A 115 13.95 16.88 -16.66
CA ASN A 115 14.02 18.17 -17.33
C ASN A 115 13.03 18.18 -18.49
N GLY A 116 12.08 19.14 -18.50
CA GLY A 116 11.16 19.38 -19.61
C GLY A 116 11.86 19.95 -20.86
N GLU A 117 13.05 19.45 -21.18
CA GLU A 117 13.87 19.93 -22.28
C GLU A 117 13.40 19.31 -23.60
N GLU A 118 13.26 20.16 -24.63
CA GLU A 118 12.95 19.70 -25.99
C GLU A 118 14.10 18.89 -26.58
N SER A 119 13.77 17.92 -27.42
CA SER A 119 14.74 17.10 -28.15
C SER A 119 15.73 17.95 -28.95
N ARG A 120 16.99 17.55 -28.95
CA ARG A 120 18.05 18.15 -29.79
C ARG A 120 17.67 18.19 -31.27
N TYR A 121 16.83 17.29 -31.73
CA TYR A 121 16.38 17.28 -33.14
C TYR A 121 15.49 18.48 -33.48
N ILE A 122 14.69 18.99 -32.55
CA ILE A 122 13.90 20.20 -32.75
C ILE A 122 14.85 21.39 -32.92
N LYS A 123 15.88 21.50 -32.07
CA LYS A 123 16.91 22.53 -32.17
C LYS A 123 17.73 22.43 -33.48
N GLN A 124 18.04 21.21 -33.92
CA GLN A 124 18.72 20.99 -35.20
C GLN A 124 17.85 21.41 -36.39
N LEU A 125 16.55 21.11 -36.38
CA LEU A 125 15.63 21.57 -37.42
C LEU A 125 15.58 23.10 -37.48
N GLU A 126 15.52 23.77 -36.33
CA GLU A 126 15.40 25.23 -36.24
C GLU A 126 16.72 25.93 -36.63
N TYR A 127 17.83 25.54 -36.02
CA TYR A 127 19.08 26.30 -36.14
C TYR A 127 20.02 25.80 -37.25
N HIS A 128 20.01 24.52 -37.57
CA HIS A 128 20.89 23.96 -38.59
C HIS A 128 20.22 23.91 -39.98
N PHE A 129 18.94 23.48 -39.98
CA PHE A 129 18.18 23.38 -41.25
C PHE A 129 17.32 24.59 -41.55
N ASN A 130 17.26 25.58 -40.67
CA ASN A 130 16.41 26.76 -40.78
C ASN A 130 14.92 26.43 -41.17
N ALA A 131 14.41 25.32 -40.61
CA ALA A 131 13.08 24.88 -40.89
C ALA A 131 12.05 25.84 -40.23
N PRO A 132 10.96 26.22 -40.96
CA PRO A 132 9.93 27.10 -40.41
C PRO A 132 9.12 26.37 -39.33
N ILE A 133 9.44 26.57 -38.06
CA ILE A 133 8.78 25.94 -36.94
C ILE A 133 7.72 26.89 -36.36
N LYS A 134 6.48 26.44 -36.35
CA LYS A 134 5.39 27.13 -35.62
C LYS A 134 5.26 26.50 -34.24
N ARG A 135 5.53 27.27 -33.17
CA ARG A 135 5.38 26.82 -31.80
C ARG A 135 3.99 27.12 -31.26
N SER A 136 3.37 26.17 -30.62
CA SER A 136 2.10 26.35 -29.89
C SER A 136 2.17 25.64 -28.53
N PHE A 137 1.64 26.29 -27.53
CA PHE A 137 1.55 25.70 -26.20
C PHE A 137 0.14 25.17 -25.98
N VAL A 138 0.03 23.90 -25.70
CA VAL A 138 -1.21 23.31 -25.21
C VAL A 138 -1.09 23.31 -23.68
N LYS A 139 -1.70 24.29 -23.03
CA LYS A 139 -1.95 24.17 -21.60
C LYS A 139 -3.14 23.25 -21.47
N ALA A 140 -2.93 22.04 -20.95
CA ALA A 140 -4.01 21.36 -20.27
C ALA A 140 -4.37 22.26 -19.08
N ASN A 141 -5.40 23.08 -19.24
CA ASN A 141 -5.98 23.75 -18.10
C ASN A 141 -6.57 22.62 -17.24
N ALA A 142 -5.78 22.15 -16.31
CA ALA A 142 -6.26 21.44 -15.14
C ALA A 142 -7.02 22.40 -14.17
N SER A 143 -7.31 23.62 -14.60
CA SER A 143 -8.34 24.48 -14.03
C SER A 143 -9.72 24.05 -14.52
N GLY A 144 -10.03 22.78 -14.54
CA GLY A 144 -11.35 22.32 -14.27
C GLY A 144 -11.66 22.81 -12.86
N ASP A 145 -12.81 23.43 -12.68
CA ASP A 145 -13.39 23.68 -11.38
C ASP A 145 -13.28 22.36 -10.60
N PHE A 146 -12.26 22.26 -9.71
CA PHE A 146 -12.10 21.13 -8.81
C PHE A 146 -13.06 21.31 -7.63
N SER A 147 -14.31 21.68 -7.95
CA SER A 147 -15.38 21.50 -7.00
C SER A 147 -15.40 20.00 -6.66
N PRO A 148 -15.51 19.64 -5.38
CA PRO A 148 -15.50 18.27 -4.96
C PRO A 148 -16.50 17.49 -5.79
N LYS A 149 -16.03 16.50 -6.56
CA LYS A 149 -16.96 15.67 -7.37
C LYS A 149 -17.89 14.97 -6.40
N GLU A 150 -19.15 15.32 -6.46
CA GLU A 150 -20.22 14.61 -5.78
C GLU A 150 -20.60 13.39 -6.63
N ILE A 151 -20.57 12.23 -6.00
CA ILE A 151 -21.02 11.00 -6.63
C ILE A 151 -22.39 10.68 -6.08
N THR A 152 -23.41 10.78 -6.92
CA THR A 152 -24.79 10.46 -6.54
C THR A 152 -24.86 8.99 -6.11
N LYS A 153 -25.40 8.75 -4.93
CA LYS A 153 -25.61 7.42 -4.39
C LYS A 153 -26.88 6.83 -4.97
N THR A 154 -26.86 5.58 -5.34
CA THR A 154 -28.01 4.83 -5.84
C THR A 154 -28.44 3.78 -4.84
N GLU A 155 -29.69 3.30 -4.92
CA GLU A 155 -30.17 2.18 -4.09
C GLU A 155 -29.31 0.94 -4.27
N LYS A 156 -28.80 0.70 -5.47
CA LYS A 156 -27.89 -0.41 -5.76
C LYS A 156 -26.55 -0.24 -5.03
N ASP A 157 -26.04 0.98 -4.90
CA ASP A 157 -24.81 1.24 -4.15
C ASP A 157 -25.03 0.96 -2.66
N VAL A 158 -26.17 1.38 -2.10
CA VAL A 158 -26.56 1.09 -0.70
C VAL A 158 -26.67 -0.41 -0.46
N GLU A 159 -27.33 -1.13 -1.36
CA GLU A 159 -27.45 -2.59 -1.28
C GLU A 159 -26.07 -3.26 -1.35
N THR A 160 -25.19 -2.78 -2.23
CA THR A 160 -23.80 -3.27 -2.32
C THR A 160 -23.03 -3.06 -1.03
N ILE A 161 -23.24 -1.92 -0.33
CA ILE A 161 -22.60 -1.64 0.96
C ILE A 161 -23.16 -2.53 2.06
N ARG A 162 -24.47 -2.76 2.10
CA ARG A 162 -25.11 -3.66 3.09
C ARG A 162 -24.60 -5.10 2.96
N GLN A 163 -24.35 -5.56 1.73
CA GLN A 163 -23.78 -6.89 1.46
C GLN A 163 -22.25 -6.94 1.66
N ALA A 164 -21.60 -5.79 1.74
CA ALA A 164 -20.14 -5.72 1.96
C ALA A 164 -19.81 -6.01 3.43
N ARG A 165 -18.62 -6.57 3.66
CA ARG A 165 -18.05 -6.70 5.00
C ARG A 165 -17.24 -5.45 5.33
N LEU A 166 -17.76 -4.64 6.25
CA LEU A 166 -17.15 -3.40 6.67
C LEU A 166 -16.14 -3.64 7.79
N SER A 167 -14.92 -3.16 7.62
CA SER A 167 -13.90 -3.14 8.67
C SER A 167 -13.79 -1.74 9.28
N ALA A 168 -13.07 -1.61 10.40
CA ALA A 168 -12.72 -0.31 10.97
C ALA A 168 -12.05 0.61 9.93
N SER A 169 -11.16 0.05 9.10
CA SER A 169 -10.49 0.80 8.03
C SER A 169 -11.45 1.22 6.90
N ALA A 170 -12.49 0.44 6.60
CA ALA A 170 -13.50 0.83 5.62
C ALA A 170 -14.30 2.04 6.10
N LEU A 171 -14.79 2.03 7.36
CA LEU A 171 -15.48 3.19 7.94
C LEU A 171 -14.56 4.41 8.07
N LYS A 172 -13.31 4.20 8.45
CA LYS A 172 -12.31 5.26 8.44
C LYS A 172 -12.17 5.89 7.05
N ASN A 173 -12.17 5.08 5.98
CA ASN A 173 -12.11 5.61 4.62
C ASN A 173 -13.34 6.47 4.30
N TYR A 174 -14.53 6.13 4.83
CA TYR A 174 -15.71 6.97 4.68
C TYR A 174 -15.57 8.30 5.42
N LEU A 175 -15.13 8.25 6.68
CA LEU A 175 -14.89 9.44 7.50
C LEU A 175 -13.79 10.36 6.92
N ASP A 176 -12.73 9.78 6.36
CA ASP A 176 -11.65 10.54 5.74
C ASP A 176 -12.08 11.14 4.38
N CYS A 177 -12.81 10.37 3.58
CA CYS A 177 -13.29 10.78 2.27
C CYS A 177 -14.38 9.82 1.76
N PRO A 178 -15.67 10.21 1.76
CA PRO A 178 -16.74 9.37 1.24
C PRO A 178 -16.51 8.86 -0.19
N ALA A 179 -15.89 9.67 -1.07
CA ALA A 179 -15.53 9.24 -2.43
C ALA A 179 -14.48 8.11 -2.42
N LYS A 180 -13.50 8.15 -1.50
CA LYS A 180 -12.52 7.05 -1.32
C LYS A 180 -13.22 5.76 -0.92
N PHE A 181 -14.14 5.84 0.02
CA PHE A 181 -14.96 4.71 0.44
C PHE A 181 -15.76 4.13 -0.74
N TYR A 182 -16.38 4.99 -1.55
CA TYR A 182 -17.12 4.57 -2.74
C TYR A 182 -16.23 3.77 -3.69
N TYR A 183 -15.07 4.31 -4.06
CA TYR A 183 -14.17 3.60 -4.98
C TYR A 183 -13.66 2.28 -4.39
N ALA A 184 -13.26 2.28 -3.13
CA ALA A 184 -12.69 1.09 -2.49
C ALA A 184 -13.75 0.02 -2.16
N THR A 185 -14.92 0.41 -1.64
CA THR A 185 -15.92 -0.51 -1.09
C THR A 185 -17.01 -0.85 -2.10
N VAL A 186 -17.58 0.17 -2.78
CA VAL A 186 -18.69 -0.03 -3.72
C VAL A 186 -18.18 -0.49 -5.07
N LYS A 187 -17.17 0.20 -5.61
CA LYS A 187 -16.58 -0.15 -6.92
C LYS A 187 -15.48 -1.20 -6.83
N LYS A 188 -15.03 -1.54 -5.61
CA LYS A 188 -13.99 -2.55 -5.34
C LYS A 188 -12.70 -2.30 -6.12
N LEU A 189 -12.41 -1.01 -6.38
CA LEU A 189 -11.18 -0.62 -7.05
C LEU A 189 -10.01 -0.77 -6.06
N ARG A 190 -8.93 -1.31 -6.53
CA ARG A 190 -7.66 -1.45 -5.78
C ARG A 190 -6.53 -1.00 -6.68
N ARG A 191 -5.53 -0.36 -6.10
CA ARG A 191 -4.26 -0.18 -6.79
C ARG A 191 -3.68 -1.56 -7.08
N GLN A 192 -3.18 -1.77 -8.29
CA GLN A 192 -2.38 -2.97 -8.55
C GLN A 192 -1.13 -2.90 -7.66
N ASN A 193 -0.92 -3.95 -6.88
CA ASN A 193 0.32 -4.07 -6.12
C ASN A 193 1.46 -4.17 -7.12
N GLU A 194 2.27 -3.13 -7.19
CA GLU A 194 3.58 -3.25 -7.83
C GLU A 194 4.39 -4.24 -7.00
N ILE A 195 5.04 -5.18 -7.66
CA ILE A 195 5.96 -6.10 -6.96
C ILE A 195 7.07 -5.20 -6.39
N SER A 196 7.07 -5.04 -5.07
CA SER A 196 8.12 -4.30 -4.39
C SER A 196 9.36 -5.20 -4.29
N GLU A 197 10.52 -4.64 -4.62
CA GLU A 197 11.79 -5.33 -4.42
C GLU A 197 12.24 -5.27 -2.96
N ASP A 198 11.73 -4.30 -2.19
CA ASP A 198 12.05 -4.06 -0.79
C ASP A 198 10.79 -4.12 0.09
N LEU A 199 10.97 -4.48 1.36
CA LEU A 199 9.91 -4.44 2.37
C LEU A 199 9.45 -3.00 2.64
N ASP A 200 8.16 -2.75 2.47
CA ASP A 200 7.52 -1.53 2.93
C ASP A 200 7.06 -1.62 4.40
N ALA A 201 6.54 -0.51 4.92
CA ALA A 201 6.08 -0.44 6.31
C ALA A 201 4.87 -1.34 6.61
N GLY A 202 4.01 -1.60 5.62
CA GLY A 202 2.88 -2.52 5.75
C GLY A 202 3.36 -3.97 5.84
N MET A 203 4.21 -4.39 4.90
CA MET A 203 4.81 -5.72 4.88
C MET A 203 5.60 -6.01 6.16
N LEU A 204 6.32 -5.00 6.72
CA LEU A 204 6.99 -5.14 8.02
C LEU A 204 5.97 -5.50 9.12
N GLY A 205 4.82 -4.82 9.13
CA GLY A 205 3.73 -5.12 10.05
C GLY A 205 3.24 -6.55 9.89
N ASP A 206 2.93 -6.96 8.67
CA ASP A 206 2.42 -8.31 8.37
C ASP A 206 3.40 -9.41 8.79
N VAL A 207 4.69 -9.23 8.54
CA VAL A 207 5.74 -10.18 8.97
C VAL A 207 5.82 -10.24 10.50
N TYR A 208 5.72 -9.10 11.18
CA TYR A 208 5.74 -9.07 12.64
C TYR A 208 4.51 -9.78 13.23
N HIS A 209 3.29 -9.47 12.78
CA HIS A 209 2.05 -10.13 13.21
C HIS A 209 2.10 -11.64 12.93
N GLY A 210 2.48 -12.04 11.72
CA GLY A 210 2.63 -13.45 11.37
C GLY A 210 3.67 -14.18 12.21
N THR A 211 4.76 -13.51 12.62
CA THR A 211 5.75 -14.08 13.54
C THR A 211 5.15 -14.29 14.92
N MET A 212 4.46 -13.29 15.46
CA MET A 212 3.83 -13.41 16.79
C MET A 212 2.75 -14.50 16.79
N GLN A 213 1.94 -14.58 15.72
CA GLN A 213 0.96 -15.64 15.54
C GLN A 213 1.60 -17.03 15.54
N ARG A 214 2.69 -17.23 14.79
CA ARG A 214 3.39 -18.52 14.75
C ARG A 214 3.98 -18.90 16.11
N LEU A 215 4.61 -17.95 16.81
CA LEU A 215 5.25 -18.19 18.12
C LEU A 215 4.24 -18.51 19.23
N TYR A 216 3.04 -17.94 19.17
CA TYR A 216 2.00 -18.20 20.18
C TYR A 216 1.02 -19.30 19.75
N SER A 217 1.22 -19.90 18.58
CA SER A 217 0.37 -21.01 18.15
C SER A 217 0.48 -22.20 19.10
N PRO A 218 -0.62 -22.94 19.34
CA PRO A 218 -0.60 -24.13 20.21
C PRO A 218 0.42 -25.20 19.78
N GLU A 219 0.72 -25.27 18.50
CA GLU A 219 1.71 -26.20 17.94
C GLU A 219 3.12 -25.86 18.40
N MET A 220 3.45 -24.56 18.44
CA MET A 220 4.78 -24.10 18.88
C MET A 220 4.90 -24.03 20.39
N ALA A 221 3.84 -23.61 21.09
CA ALA A 221 3.81 -23.48 22.54
C ALA A 221 3.60 -24.82 23.28
N GLY A 222 3.27 -25.89 22.55
CA GLY A 222 2.96 -27.18 23.16
C GLY A 222 1.61 -27.24 23.86
N GLY A 223 0.70 -26.31 23.52
CA GLY A 223 -0.64 -26.17 24.08
C GLY A 223 -1.13 -24.73 24.07
N LYS A 224 -2.32 -24.49 24.62
CA LYS A 224 -2.90 -23.14 24.68
C LYS A 224 -2.23 -22.23 25.72
N LYS A 225 -1.53 -22.77 26.71
CA LYS A 225 -0.94 -22.00 27.80
C LYS A 225 0.49 -21.60 27.48
N VAL A 226 0.74 -20.30 27.46
CA VAL A 226 2.07 -19.70 27.31
C VAL A 226 2.65 -19.44 28.69
N THR A 227 3.76 -20.12 29.02
CA THR A 227 4.40 -20.06 30.33
C THR A 227 5.70 -19.24 30.32
N ASP A 228 6.17 -18.80 31.49
CA ASP A 228 7.48 -18.13 31.60
C ASP A 228 8.62 -19.02 31.10
N GLU A 229 8.55 -20.35 31.34
CA GLU A 229 9.55 -21.29 30.83
C GLU A 229 9.60 -21.31 29.30
N TYR A 230 8.44 -21.34 28.66
CA TYR A 230 8.33 -21.28 27.19
C TYR A 230 8.94 -20.00 26.63
N LEU A 231 8.56 -18.83 27.20
CA LEU A 231 9.10 -17.53 26.78
C LEU A 231 10.61 -17.45 26.99
N THR A 232 11.11 -17.95 28.13
CA THR A 232 12.56 -18.06 28.40
C THR A 232 13.26 -18.92 27.34
N GLY A 233 12.65 -20.04 26.94
CA GLY A 233 13.15 -20.92 25.90
C GLY A 233 13.25 -20.24 24.54
N LEU A 234 12.24 -19.45 24.16
CA LEU A 234 12.24 -18.66 22.91
C LEU A 234 13.32 -17.57 22.93
N LEU A 235 13.42 -16.82 24.04
CA LEU A 235 14.39 -15.73 24.17
C LEU A 235 15.85 -16.21 24.09
N ARG A 236 16.12 -17.45 24.49
CA ARG A 236 17.45 -18.08 24.35
C ARG A 236 17.75 -18.52 22.91
N LYS A 237 16.72 -18.72 22.08
CA LYS A 237 16.83 -19.24 20.71
C LYS A 237 16.59 -18.15 19.66
N ARG A 238 17.32 -17.02 19.76
CA ARG A 238 17.19 -15.91 18.80
C ARG A 238 17.27 -16.35 17.33
N SER A 239 18.13 -17.33 17.03
CA SER A 239 18.26 -17.85 15.67
C SER A 239 16.98 -18.52 15.15
N ALA A 240 16.21 -19.19 16.00
CA ALA A 240 14.95 -19.80 15.62
C ALA A 240 13.90 -18.73 15.28
N ILE A 241 13.83 -17.64 16.07
CA ILE A 241 12.97 -16.48 15.77
C ILE A 241 13.37 -15.90 14.40
N LYS A 242 14.67 -15.70 14.15
CA LYS A 242 15.18 -15.15 12.89
C LYS A 242 14.80 -16.03 11.69
N VAL A 243 14.80 -17.35 11.83
CA VAL A 243 14.37 -18.28 10.76
C VAL A 243 12.89 -18.08 10.42
N ILE A 244 12.02 -17.89 11.43
CA ILE A 244 10.59 -17.65 11.22
C ILE A 244 10.38 -16.32 10.51
N VAL A 245 11.02 -15.24 10.98
CA VAL A 245 10.94 -13.91 10.39
C VAL A 245 11.39 -13.95 8.94
N ARG A 246 12.56 -14.55 8.66
CA ARG A 246 13.11 -14.69 7.31
C ARG A 246 12.15 -15.46 6.39
N GLY A 247 11.56 -16.55 6.85
CA GLY A 247 10.58 -17.30 6.09
C GLY A 247 9.39 -16.45 5.67
N LEU A 248 8.84 -15.65 6.58
CA LEU A 248 7.73 -14.73 6.30
C LEU A 248 8.12 -13.59 5.35
N ILE A 249 9.34 -13.05 5.48
CA ILE A 249 9.86 -12.04 4.54
C ILE A 249 9.92 -12.62 3.13
N LEU A 250 10.46 -13.82 2.97
CA LEU A 250 10.56 -14.49 1.68
C LEU A 250 9.18 -14.79 1.06
N GLU A 251 8.19 -15.15 1.91
CA GLU A 251 6.79 -15.31 1.49
C GLU A 251 6.21 -13.98 0.98
N GLN A 252 6.43 -12.86 1.68
CA GLN A 252 5.91 -11.54 1.30
C GLN A 252 6.56 -10.99 0.03
N LEU A 253 7.87 -11.08 -0.08
CA LEU A 253 8.62 -10.59 -1.25
C LEU A 253 8.55 -11.53 -2.45
N HIS A 254 7.98 -12.73 -2.29
CA HIS A 254 8.04 -13.78 -3.31
C HIS A 254 9.49 -14.03 -3.81
N SER A 255 10.47 -13.88 -2.93
CA SER A 255 11.90 -13.99 -3.20
C SER A 255 12.49 -15.26 -2.61
N LEU A 256 13.67 -15.65 -3.10
CA LEU A 256 14.43 -16.80 -2.56
C LEU A 256 15.48 -16.37 -1.54
N GLU A 257 15.83 -15.08 -1.53
CA GLU A 257 16.88 -14.54 -0.66
C GLU A 257 16.46 -13.18 -0.10
N VAL A 258 16.85 -12.92 1.16
CA VAL A 258 16.74 -11.60 1.78
C VAL A 258 18.08 -10.91 1.58
N THR A 259 18.08 -9.75 0.91
CA THR A 259 19.30 -9.02 0.54
C THR A 259 19.20 -7.53 0.87
N GLY A 260 20.32 -6.84 0.83
CA GLY A 260 20.37 -5.39 0.92
C GLY A 260 19.73 -4.82 2.19
N ARG A 261 18.81 -3.89 2.03
CA ARG A 261 18.09 -3.21 3.10
C ARG A 261 17.23 -4.15 3.94
N ASP A 262 16.68 -5.19 3.33
CA ASP A 262 15.77 -6.12 4.00
C ASP A 262 16.45 -6.96 5.08
N LEU A 263 17.77 -7.15 5.02
CA LEU A 263 18.55 -7.76 6.11
C LEU A 263 18.49 -6.91 7.39
N VAL A 264 18.49 -5.58 7.25
CA VAL A 264 18.37 -4.68 8.39
C VAL A 264 16.93 -4.71 8.92
N VAL A 265 15.94 -4.73 8.03
CA VAL A 265 14.52 -4.84 8.41
C VAL A 265 14.25 -6.17 9.11
N GLU A 266 14.84 -7.28 8.64
CA GLU A 266 14.79 -8.58 9.32
C GLU A 266 15.26 -8.47 10.78
N ASP A 267 16.42 -7.86 11.02
CA ASP A 267 16.97 -7.70 12.35
C ASP A 267 16.10 -6.78 13.24
N VAL A 268 15.50 -5.73 12.67
CA VAL A 268 14.54 -4.87 13.38
C VAL A 268 13.29 -5.64 13.80
N ILE A 269 12.71 -6.45 12.90
CA ILE A 269 11.54 -7.28 13.23
C ILE A 269 11.90 -8.28 14.34
N VAL A 270 13.06 -8.93 14.26
CA VAL A 270 13.54 -9.85 15.30
C VAL A 270 13.64 -9.14 16.65
N GLU A 271 14.16 -7.91 16.69
CA GLU A 271 14.22 -7.12 17.93
C GLU A 271 12.82 -6.77 18.45
N TYR A 272 11.89 -6.41 17.59
CA TYR A 272 10.49 -6.14 17.96
C TYR A 272 9.86 -7.37 18.61
N VAL A 273 10.02 -8.54 18.01
CA VAL A 273 9.55 -9.82 18.56
C VAL A 273 10.17 -10.10 19.93
N ILE A 274 11.49 -9.98 20.04
CA ILE A 274 12.20 -10.21 21.31
C ILE A 274 11.70 -9.27 22.40
N LYS A 275 11.47 -8.00 22.09
CA LYS A 275 10.95 -7.02 23.05
C LYS A 275 9.54 -7.38 23.51
N THR A 276 8.69 -7.78 22.59
CA THR A 276 7.31 -8.22 22.90
C THR A 276 7.33 -9.44 23.81
N LEU A 277 8.13 -10.46 23.50
CA LEU A 277 8.28 -11.65 24.34
C LEU A 277 8.80 -11.31 25.74
N LYS A 278 9.75 -10.37 25.86
CA LYS A 278 10.25 -9.89 27.16
C LYS A 278 9.16 -9.20 27.97
N ARG A 279 8.32 -8.38 27.31
CA ARG A 279 7.21 -7.71 28.00
C ARG A 279 6.17 -8.70 28.51
N ASP A 280 5.84 -9.73 27.72
CA ASP A 280 4.95 -10.79 28.18
C ASP A 280 5.58 -11.58 29.35
N GLN A 281 6.89 -11.82 29.33
CA GLN A 281 7.62 -12.45 30.43
C GLN A 281 7.61 -11.56 31.70
N GLU A 282 7.83 -10.26 31.55
CA GLU A 282 7.78 -9.30 32.67
C GLU A 282 6.38 -9.25 33.28
N LEU A 283 5.34 -9.31 32.44
CA LEU A 283 3.95 -9.36 32.86
C LEU A 283 3.68 -10.61 33.73
N LEU A 284 4.12 -11.78 33.29
CA LEU A 284 3.96 -13.00 34.06
C LEU A 284 4.68 -12.90 35.42
N LYS A 285 5.92 -12.43 35.46
CA LYS A 285 6.69 -12.25 36.67
C LYS A 285 6.07 -11.26 37.67
N SER A 286 5.49 -10.16 37.14
CA SER A 286 4.87 -9.13 37.97
C SER A 286 3.49 -9.54 38.47
N SER A 287 2.76 -10.32 37.70
CA SER A 287 1.39 -10.75 38.04
C SER A 287 1.35 -11.93 38.99
N GLY A 288 2.44 -12.69 39.12
CA GLY A 288 2.51 -13.90 39.92
C GLY A 288 1.83 -15.14 39.31
N TYR A 289 1.34 -15.01 38.04
CA TYR A 289 0.78 -16.13 37.28
C TYR A 289 1.89 -16.89 36.54
N ASP A 290 1.72 -18.21 36.43
CA ASP A 290 2.70 -19.10 35.76
C ASP A 290 2.57 -19.10 34.23
N GLY A 291 1.50 -18.49 33.68
CA GLY A 291 1.24 -18.38 32.26
C GLY A 291 -0.07 -17.67 31.96
N PHE A 292 -0.31 -17.36 30.72
CA PHE A 292 -1.61 -16.92 30.18
C PHE A 292 -2.12 -17.91 29.14
N GLU A 293 -3.43 -18.03 29.02
CA GLU A 293 -4.05 -18.93 28.05
C GLU A 293 -4.38 -18.18 26.76
N ILE A 294 -3.94 -18.69 25.60
CA ILE A 294 -4.30 -18.19 24.29
C ILE A 294 -5.73 -18.67 23.94
N LEU A 295 -6.62 -17.73 23.77
CA LEU A 295 -8.02 -17.96 23.39
C LEU A 295 -8.24 -17.81 21.88
N GLY A 296 -7.39 -17.03 21.20
CA GLY A 296 -7.44 -16.87 19.75
C GLY A 296 -6.26 -16.07 19.24
N LEU A 297 -5.83 -16.40 18.02
CA LEU A 297 -4.79 -15.68 17.27
C LEU A 297 -5.35 -15.36 15.89
N GLU A 298 -5.23 -14.10 15.45
CA GLU A 298 -5.85 -13.61 14.21
C GLU A 298 -7.31 -14.05 14.09
N LYS A 299 -8.02 -14.00 15.24
CA LYS A 299 -9.40 -14.52 15.33
C LYS A 299 -10.32 -13.58 14.58
N LYS A 300 -11.02 -14.15 13.60
CA LYS A 300 -12.00 -13.45 12.78
C LYS A 300 -13.32 -13.33 13.51
N TYR A 301 -13.84 -12.13 13.57
CA TYR A 301 -15.18 -11.82 14.07
C TYR A 301 -16.07 -11.29 12.96
N LEU A 302 -17.34 -11.65 13.03
CA LEU A 302 -18.42 -11.11 12.21
C LEU A 302 -19.51 -10.65 13.15
N HIS A 303 -19.98 -9.43 12.96
CA HIS A 303 -21.04 -8.85 13.76
C HIS A 303 -21.91 -7.95 12.90
N ASP A 304 -23.20 -7.93 13.15
CA ASP A 304 -24.17 -7.14 12.39
C ASP A 304 -24.65 -5.93 13.23
N ILE A 305 -24.47 -4.73 12.66
CA ILE A 305 -24.95 -3.48 13.26
C ILE A 305 -25.82 -2.76 12.21
N ASP A 306 -27.07 -2.45 12.55
CA ASP A 306 -28.02 -1.74 11.68
C ASP A 306 -28.20 -2.34 10.27
N GLY A 307 -28.06 -3.65 10.16
CA GLY A 307 -28.16 -4.36 8.88
C GLY A 307 -26.92 -4.21 7.99
N PHE A 308 -25.79 -3.80 8.56
CA PHE A 308 -24.47 -3.84 7.94
C PHE A 308 -23.62 -4.94 8.58
N HIS A 309 -22.87 -5.65 7.75
CA HIS A 309 -22.01 -6.73 8.19
C HIS A 309 -20.61 -6.21 8.52
N PHE A 310 -20.23 -6.29 9.78
CA PHE A 310 -18.89 -5.91 10.21
C PHE A 310 -17.94 -7.10 10.27
N ILE A 311 -16.68 -6.85 9.97
CA ILE A 311 -15.59 -7.82 10.06
C ILE A 311 -14.41 -7.21 10.80
N GLY A 312 -13.82 -7.99 11.70
CA GLY A 312 -12.57 -7.66 12.36
C GLY A 312 -11.70 -8.89 12.55
N TYR A 313 -10.43 -8.66 12.68
CA TYR A 313 -9.44 -9.68 13.06
C TYR A 313 -8.74 -9.17 14.30
N VAL A 314 -8.81 -9.95 15.38
CA VAL A 314 -8.13 -9.62 16.64
C VAL A 314 -6.81 -10.37 16.65
N ASP A 315 -5.70 -9.65 16.76
CA ASP A 315 -4.36 -10.21 16.65
C ASP A 315 -4.13 -11.32 17.67
N ARG A 316 -4.44 -11.05 18.96
CA ARG A 316 -4.37 -12.04 20.02
C ARG A 316 -5.46 -11.81 21.06
N LEU A 317 -6.14 -12.87 21.43
CA LEU A 317 -6.98 -12.95 22.62
C LEU A 317 -6.34 -13.88 23.61
N ASP A 318 -6.15 -13.42 24.83
CA ASP A 318 -5.63 -14.26 25.90
C ASP A 318 -6.32 -13.98 27.23
N SER A 319 -6.15 -14.90 28.19
CA SER A 319 -6.60 -14.75 29.55
C SER A 319 -5.42 -14.95 30.50
N LEU A 320 -5.09 -13.89 31.24
CA LEU A 320 -4.09 -13.93 32.31
C LEU A 320 -4.75 -14.23 33.64
N ARG A 321 -5.98 -13.71 33.87
CA ARG A 321 -6.74 -13.84 35.12
C ARG A 321 -8.10 -14.48 34.85
N PRO A 322 -8.60 -15.33 35.73
CA PRO A 322 -9.96 -15.87 35.58
C PRO A 322 -11.01 -14.76 35.45
N GLY A 323 -11.88 -14.89 34.44
CA GLY A 323 -12.94 -13.91 34.18
C GLY A 323 -12.49 -12.64 33.48
N GLU A 324 -11.25 -12.57 33.00
CA GLU A 324 -10.69 -11.46 32.25
C GLU A 324 -10.18 -11.93 30.87
N ILE A 325 -10.58 -11.23 29.84
CA ILE A 325 -10.12 -11.42 28.46
C ILE A 325 -9.26 -10.23 28.07
N ARG A 326 -8.05 -10.46 27.65
CA ARG A 326 -7.18 -9.43 27.08
C ARG A 326 -7.32 -9.46 25.56
N ILE A 327 -7.67 -8.32 25.01
CA ILE A 327 -7.74 -8.06 23.56
C ILE A 327 -6.44 -7.35 23.19
N VAL A 328 -5.51 -8.10 22.62
CA VAL A 328 -4.16 -7.61 22.31
C VAL A 328 -4.08 -7.23 20.85
N ASP A 329 -3.58 -6.03 20.59
CA ASP A 329 -3.35 -5.48 19.27
C ASP A 329 -1.88 -5.02 19.13
N TYR A 330 -1.24 -5.40 18.05
CA TYR A 330 0.14 -5.06 17.75
C TYR A 330 0.21 -3.89 16.78
N LYS A 331 0.90 -2.81 17.13
CA LYS A 331 0.98 -1.59 16.31
C LYS A 331 2.43 -1.23 15.98
N THR A 332 2.91 -1.67 14.83
CA THR A 332 4.26 -1.34 14.35
C THR A 332 4.43 0.14 13.97
N GLY A 333 3.32 0.85 13.72
CA GLY A 333 3.29 2.29 13.51
C GLY A 333 3.31 3.11 14.81
N LYS A 334 3.30 4.44 14.65
CA LYS A 334 3.25 5.37 15.79
C LYS A 334 1.89 5.27 16.50
N VAL A 335 1.94 5.11 17.82
CA VAL A 335 0.79 5.16 18.72
C VAL A 335 0.86 6.46 19.51
N GLU A 336 -0.18 7.27 19.47
CA GLU A 336 -0.27 8.54 20.20
C GLU A 336 -1.10 8.37 21.47
N ASP A 337 -0.86 9.20 22.51
CA ASP A 337 -1.58 9.07 23.78
C ASP A 337 -3.09 9.24 23.66
N LYS A 338 -3.55 10.09 22.73
CA LYS A 338 -4.98 10.26 22.43
C LYS A 338 -5.66 9.02 21.81
N ASP A 339 -4.88 8.11 21.24
CA ASP A 339 -5.39 6.86 20.69
C ASP A 339 -5.63 5.79 21.78
N VAL A 340 -4.99 5.94 22.93
CA VAL A 340 -4.91 4.87 23.95
C VAL A 340 -5.33 5.32 25.36
N ASN A 341 -5.41 6.62 25.62
CA ASN A 341 -5.88 7.14 26.90
C ASN A 341 -7.35 7.52 26.79
N ILE A 342 -8.24 6.54 26.95
CA ILE A 342 -9.70 6.68 26.76
C ILE A 342 -10.38 6.50 28.12
N ASN A 343 -10.80 7.60 28.73
CA ASN A 343 -11.48 7.62 30.01
C ASN A 343 -12.78 8.47 29.93
N ASP A 344 -13.58 8.46 30.97
CA ASP A 344 -14.88 9.17 30.95
C ASP A 344 -14.73 10.68 30.78
N GLU A 345 -13.64 11.28 31.26
CA GLU A 345 -13.41 12.73 31.18
C GLU A 345 -13.10 13.21 29.74
N ASN A 346 -12.46 12.35 28.94
CA ASN A 346 -12.04 12.71 27.56
C ASN A 346 -12.84 12.00 26.46
N ALA A 347 -13.77 11.13 26.83
CA ALA A 347 -14.56 10.31 25.91
C ALA A 347 -15.27 11.15 24.83
N GLU A 348 -15.95 12.21 25.22
CA GLU A 348 -16.67 13.11 24.32
C GLU A 348 -15.72 13.73 23.28
N GLY A 349 -14.60 14.29 23.74
CA GLY A 349 -13.60 14.90 22.84
C GLY A 349 -12.98 13.91 21.89
N ILE A 350 -12.74 12.66 22.32
CA ILE A 350 -12.20 11.59 21.45
C ILE A 350 -13.25 11.21 20.40
N VAL A 351 -14.52 11.05 20.79
CA VAL A 351 -15.60 10.71 19.85
C VAL A 351 -15.85 11.84 18.87
N GLU A 352 -15.83 13.10 19.30
CA GLU A 352 -15.92 14.25 18.40
C GLU A 352 -14.75 14.30 17.41
N ALA A 353 -13.53 14.03 17.85
CA ALA A 353 -12.37 13.97 16.97
C ALA A 353 -12.45 12.76 16.00
N LEU A 354 -13.02 11.65 16.44
CA LEU A 354 -13.18 10.45 15.62
C LEU A 354 -14.15 10.67 14.47
N PHE A 355 -15.35 11.19 14.75
CA PHE A 355 -16.42 11.38 13.78
C PHE A 355 -16.43 12.78 13.15
N GLY A 356 -15.56 13.67 13.59
CA GLY A 356 -15.44 15.04 13.09
C GLY A 356 -14.97 15.13 11.64
N PRO A 357 -15.10 16.31 11.03
CA PRO A 357 -14.78 16.53 9.63
C PRO A 357 -13.27 16.53 9.32
N SER A 358 -12.42 16.79 10.32
CA SER A 358 -10.96 16.81 10.12
C SER A 358 -10.34 15.44 10.25
N ASN A 359 -9.42 15.13 9.32
CA ASN A 359 -8.63 13.90 9.35
C ASN A 359 -7.35 14.07 10.18
N GLU A 360 -6.97 15.33 10.50
CA GLU A 360 -5.77 15.61 11.27
C GLU A 360 -5.97 15.20 12.73
N GLY A 361 -5.15 14.26 13.16
CA GLY A 361 -5.20 13.77 14.52
C GLY A 361 -6.41 12.90 14.88
N ARG A 362 -7.13 12.32 13.91
CA ARG A 362 -8.22 11.39 14.16
C ARG A 362 -7.73 10.16 14.95
N PRO A 363 -8.34 9.82 16.09
CA PRO A 363 -7.93 8.70 16.94
C PRO A 363 -8.36 7.35 16.34
N LYS A 364 -7.56 6.83 15.42
CA LYS A 364 -7.89 5.64 14.60
C LYS A 364 -7.90 4.35 15.40
N ILE A 365 -7.01 4.25 16.38
CA ILE A 365 -6.86 3.06 17.22
C ILE A 365 -8.06 2.97 18.15
N ALA A 366 -8.53 4.08 18.71
CA ALA A 366 -9.69 4.11 19.57
C ALA A 366 -10.95 3.47 18.92
N PHE A 367 -11.19 3.74 17.63
CA PHE A 367 -12.31 3.13 16.90
C PHE A 367 -12.12 1.63 16.66
N GLN A 368 -10.91 1.19 16.41
CA GLN A 368 -10.59 -0.22 16.25
C GLN A 368 -10.81 -0.97 17.57
N LEU A 369 -10.38 -0.39 18.70
CA LEU A 369 -10.59 -0.95 20.04
C LEU A 369 -12.07 -1.03 20.38
N TYR A 370 -12.87 0.00 20.03
CA TYR A 370 -14.32 -0.03 20.19
C TYR A 370 -14.90 -1.25 19.47
N LEU A 371 -14.61 -1.46 18.18
CA LEU A 371 -15.16 -2.58 17.43
C LEU A 371 -14.71 -3.93 18.00
N TYR A 372 -13.47 -4.06 18.42
CA TYR A 372 -12.99 -5.29 19.05
C TYR A 372 -13.67 -5.59 20.35
N ASP A 373 -13.91 -4.58 21.16
CA ASP A 373 -14.64 -4.71 22.43
C ASP A 373 -16.09 -5.17 22.18
N VAL A 374 -16.78 -4.53 21.22
CA VAL A 374 -18.14 -4.94 20.80
C VAL A 374 -18.14 -6.39 20.31
N PHE A 375 -17.24 -6.79 19.43
CA PHE A 375 -17.17 -8.16 18.92
C PHE A 375 -16.95 -9.20 20.02
N CYS A 376 -16.12 -8.90 20.99
CA CYS A 376 -15.83 -9.82 22.09
C CYS A 376 -16.98 -9.87 23.11
N ARG A 377 -17.59 -8.73 23.47
CA ARG A 377 -18.71 -8.67 24.42
C ARG A 377 -19.97 -9.40 23.89
N GLU A 378 -20.24 -9.28 22.60
CA GLU A 378 -21.37 -9.92 21.95
C GLU A 378 -21.14 -11.41 21.65
N SER A 379 -19.90 -11.87 21.75
CA SER A 379 -19.58 -13.28 21.57
C SER A 379 -20.13 -14.12 22.75
N ALA A 380 -20.91 -15.14 22.41
CA ALA A 380 -21.41 -16.08 23.41
C ALA A 380 -20.32 -16.76 24.24
N GLU A 381 -19.11 -16.88 23.68
CA GLU A 381 -17.94 -17.51 24.29
C GLU A 381 -17.39 -16.71 25.47
N TYR A 382 -17.52 -15.35 25.43
CA TYR A 382 -16.92 -14.45 26.41
C TYR A 382 -17.92 -13.62 27.20
N LYS A 383 -19.19 -13.94 27.08
CA LYS A 383 -20.28 -13.19 27.72
C LYS A 383 -20.11 -13.12 29.24
N GLY A 384 -20.13 -11.90 29.78
CA GLY A 384 -20.00 -11.64 31.21
C GLY A 384 -18.57 -11.61 31.73
N GLN A 385 -17.56 -11.76 30.87
CA GLN A 385 -16.15 -11.57 31.22
C GLN A 385 -15.74 -10.10 31.07
N ARG A 386 -14.75 -9.69 31.83
CA ARG A 386 -14.17 -8.34 31.73
C ARG A 386 -13.25 -8.27 30.51
N MET A 387 -13.46 -7.26 29.66
CA MET A 387 -12.56 -6.99 28.52
C MET A 387 -11.48 -5.99 28.92
N VAL A 388 -10.23 -6.30 28.55
CA VAL A 388 -9.07 -5.42 28.75
C VAL A 388 -8.34 -5.30 27.43
N ASN A 389 -8.36 -4.10 26.84
CA ASN A 389 -7.62 -3.83 25.63
C ASN A 389 -6.13 -3.56 25.93
N VAL A 390 -5.25 -4.13 25.15
CA VAL A 390 -3.81 -4.02 25.36
C VAL A 390 -3.12 -3.73 24.04
N ILE A 391 -2.36 -2.64 23.99
CA ILE A 391 -1.60 -2.27 22.79
C ILE A 391 -0.12 -2.50 23.02
N TYR A 392 0.48 -3.23 22.08
CA TYR A 392 1.92 -3.44 21.99
C TYR A 392 2.49 -2.60 20.86
N PRO A 393 3.08 -1.41 21.14
CA PRO A 393 3.83 -0.63 20.16
C PRO A 393 5.31 -1.07 20.17
N PRO A 394 5.75 -2.07 19.37
CA PRO A 394 7.09 -2.63 19.47
C PRO A 394 8.20 -1.60 19.26
N ALA A 395 7.95 -0.56 18.47
CA ALA A 395 8.88 0.55 18.31
C ALA A 395 9.13 1.32 19.62
N ASN A 396 8.12 1.44 20.48
CA ASN A 396 8.19 2.18 21.75
C ASN A 396 8.54 1.25 22.94
N LEU A 397 8.47 -0.08 22.80
CA LEU A 397 8.77 -1.03 23.87
C LEU A 397 10.24 -1.00 24.36
N PHE A 398 11.09 -0.22 23.71
CA PHE A 398 12.44 0.07 24.19
C PHE A 398 12.45 0.98 25.41
N THR A 399 11.47 1.88 25.52
CA THR A 399 11.42 2.95 26.52
C THR A 399 10.17 2.94 27.39
N GLU A 400 9.05 2.40 26.89
CA GLU A 400 7.75 2.47 27.54
C GLU A 400 7.19 1.09 27.88
N PRO A 401 6.39 0.94 28.97
CA PRO A 401 5.67 -0.28 29.26
C PRO A 401 4.56 -0.55 28.25
N VAL A 402 4.03 -1.77 28.25
CA VAL A 402 2.79 -2.10 27.52
C VAL A 402 1.64 -1.31 28.10
N LYS A 403 0.82 -0.72 27.26
CA LYS A 403 -0.32 0.10 27.66
C LYS A 403 -1.58 -0.77 27.71
N GLU A 404 -2.15 -0.91 28.91
CA GLU A 404 -3.54 -1.34 29.05
C GLU A 404 -4.42 -0.11 28.74
N VAL A 405 -5.35 -0.29 27.83
CA VAL A 405 -6.26 0.78 27.39
C VAL A 405 -7.64 0.49 27.97
N PRO A 406 -8.01 1.13 29.08
CA PRO A 406 -9.37 1.05 29.56
C PRO A 406 -10.27 1.77 28.55
N VAL A 407 -11.22 1.05 27.99
CA VAL A 407 -12.25 1.66 27.16
C VAL A 407 -13.43 1.97 28.10
N SER A 408 -13.71 3.26 28.32
CA SER A 408 -14.76 3.68 29.23
C SER A 408 -16.16 3.36 28.69
N GLU A 409 -17.12 3.09 29.57
CA GLU A 409 -18.51 2.83 29.17
C GLU A 409 -19.14 4.06 28.49
N GLU A 410 -18.75 5.26 28.89
CA GLU A 410 -19.21 6.50 28.26
C GLU A 410 -18.67 6.62 26.81
N PHE A 411 -17.40 6.28 26.58
CA PHE A 411 -16.85 6.22 25.22
C PHE A 411 -17.59 5.19 24.37
N MET A 412 -17.88 4.02 24.91
CA MET A 412 -18.66 2.99 24.21
C MET A 412 -20.03 3.51 23.78
N ARG A 413 -20.77 4.09 24.71
CA ARG A 413 -22.11 4.65 24.48
C ARG A 413 -22.12 5.76 23.42
N LEU A 414 -21.22 6.73 23.56
CA LEU A 414 -21.12 7.86 22.61
C LEU A 414 -20.67 7.42 21.22
N THR A 415 -19.76 6.45 21.16
CA THR A 415 -19.29 5.89 19.87
C THR A 415 -20.40 5.11 19.18
N GLU A 416 -21.18 4.33 19.92
CA GLU A 416 -22.32 3.59 19.39
C GLU A 416 -23.36 4.55 18.78
N GLU A 417 -23.75 5.61 19.53
CA GLU A 417 -24.69 6.62 19.06
C GLU A 417 -24.21 7.29 17.74
N LYS A 418 -22.94 7.70 17.68
CA LYS A 418 -22.36 8.31 16.47
C LYS A 418 -22.24 7.31 15.31
N LEU A 419 -21.94 6.04 15.61
CA LEU A 419 -21.87 4.99 14.60
C LEU A 419 -23.23 4.74 13.96
N HIS A 420 -24.31 4.67 14.74
CA HIS A 420 -25.67 4.54 14.23
C HIS A 420 -26.04 5.72 13.29
N GLY A 421 -25.66 6.94 13.67
CA GLY A 421 -25.84 8.13 12.82
C GLY A 421 -25.06 8.02 11.51
N LEU A 422 -23.80 7.58 11.57
CA LEU A 422 -22.95 7.38 10.40
C LEU A 422 -23.50 6.30 9.47
N LEU A 423 -23.95 5.16 10.00
CA LEU A 423 -24.53 4.08 9.21
C LEU A 423 -25.84 4.51 8.54
N SER A 424 -26.66 5.32 9.22
CA SER A 424 -27.86 5.92 8.64
C SER A 424 -27.52 6.87 7.50
N GLU A 425 -26.48 7.67 7.62
CA GLU A 425 -25.96 8.54 6.54
C GLU A 425 -25.46 7.71 5.35
N ILE A 426 -24.69 6.65 5.61
CA ILE A 426 -24.20 5.72 4.60
C ILE A 426 -25.37 5.04 3.86
N ALA A 427 -26.44 4.71 4.55
CA ALA A 427 -27.64 4.10 3.99
C ALA A 427 -28.53 5.07 3.21
N SER A 428 -28.43 6.37 3.46
CA SER A 428 -29.26 7.38 2.81
C SER A 428 -28.81 7.61 1.37
N VAL A 429 -29.74 7.50 0.43
CA VAL A 429 -29.54 7.79 -1.00
C VAL A 429 -29.39 9.31 -1.24
N ASP A 430 -29.96 10.12 -0.37
CA ASP A 430 -29.95 11.58 -0.49
C ASP A 430 -28.59 12.20 -0.16
N VAL A 431 -27.71 11.46 0.53
CA VAL A 431 -26.36 11.92 0.88
C VAL A 431 -25.35 11.39 -0.13
N PRO A 432 -24.81 12.23 -1.03
CA PRO A 432 -23.85 11.79 -2.05
C PRO A 432 -22.48 11.48 -1.42
N PHE A 433 -21.68 10.68 -2.12
CA PHE A 433 -20.29 10.48 -1.75
C PHE A 433 -19.46 11.68 -2.21
N ARG A 434 -19.06 12.52 -1.26
CA ARG A 434 -18.27 13.72 -1.53
C ARG A 434 -16.78 13.44 -1.40
N ARG A 435 -15.99 14.11 -2.24
CA ARG A 435 -14.55 14.15 -2.06
C ARG A 435 -14.21 15.08 -0.89
N THR A 436 -13.25 14.69 -0.07
CA THR A 436 -12.71 15.59 0.97
C THR A 436 -12.06 16.83 0.36
N ALA A 437 -12.14 17.95 1.08
CA ALA A 437 -11.42 19.17 0.74
C ALA A 437 -9.96 19.17 1.23
N GLU A 438 -9.56 18.19 2.04
CA GLU A 438 -8.22 18.11 2.60
C GLU A 438 -7.18 17.64 1.57
N GLU A 439 -6.32 18.55 1.11
CA GLU A 439 -5.27 18.26 0.14
C GLU A 439 -4.28 17.18 0.62
N LYS A 440 -3.92 17.17 1.90
CA LYS A 440 -3.02 16.17 2.50
C LYS A 440 -3.57 14.76 2.33
N THR A 441 -4.86 14.56 2.55
CA THR A 441 -5.55 13.27 2.38
C THR A 441 -5.55 12.85 0.90
N CYS A 442 -5.74 13.81 0.00
CA CYS A 442 -5.77 13.57 -1.44
C CYS A 442 -4.38 13.23 -2.00
N SER A 443 -3.32 13.87 -1.51
CA SER A 443 -1.94 13.70 -2.03
C SER A 443 -1.42 12.26 -1.91
N VAL A 444 -1.86 11.51 -0.89
CA VAL A 444 -1.48 10.11 -0.64
C VAL A 444 -2.59 9.11 -1.02
N CYS A 445 -3.64 9.56 -1.68
CA CYS A 445 -4.79 8.72 -2.02
C CYS A 445 -4.54 7.93 -3.31
N ASP A 446 -4.82 6.62 -3.28
CA ASP A 446 -4.70 5.75 -4.46
C ASP A 446 -5.63 6.16 -5.60
N PHE A 447 -6.71 6.86 -5.30
CA PHE A 447 -7.73 7.28 -6.26
C PHE A 447 -7.56 8.73 -6.75
N ARG A 448 -6.44 9.40 -6.43
CA ARG A 448 -6.19 10.79 -6.83
C ARG A 448 -6.37 11.03 -8.34
N MET A 449 -5.88 10.10 -9.16
CA MET A 449 -6.01 10.18 -10.63
C MET A 449 -7.47 10.15 -11.09
N ILE A 450 -8.31 9.33 -10.44
CA ILE A 450 -9.75 9.26 -10.75
C ILE A 450 -10.47 10.53 -10.33
N CYS A 451 -10.02 11.15 -9.23
CA CYS A 451 -10.54 12.43 -8.75
C CYS A 451 -10.05 13.64 -9.57
N GLY A 452 -9.08 13.45 -10.48
CA GLY A 452 -8.51 14.50 -11.31
C GLY A 452 -7.58 15.45 -10.54
N ILE A 453 -6.81 14.91 -9.57
CA ILE A 453 -5.83 15.64 -8.76
C ILE A 453 -4.43 15.15 -9.09
#